data_5b69de26e63f9908d346294fe8c4b783
#
_entry.id   5b69de26e63f9908d346294fe8c4b783
#
_cell.length_a   1.000
_cell.length_b   1.000
_cell.length_c   1.000
_cell.angle_alpha   90.00
_cell.angle_beta   90.00
_cell.angle_gamma   90.00
#
_symmetry.space_group_name_H-M   'P 1'
#
loop_
_entity.id
_entity.type
_entity.pdbx_description
1 polymer ?
#
loop_
_entity_poly.entity_id
_entity_poly.type
_entity_poly.pdbx_seq_one_letter_code
_entity_poly.pdbx_strand_id
1 'polypeptide(L)'
;SDYIRYGCRVDITADNSPDESVYPTMADFTFYGGVYRDVNLIEVPDCRFTMNDYGSDGIYITPRRVGEDGWELSIKALIDNADCSHKARFTLIDADGNEKASTIADLRPIISAKLPVEDPVLWNGRKNPYLYTVRCEIFDSTTEEVTDNIDIRTGLREYHIDSHKGFFLNGEHIKLQGVSRHQDR
;
A
#
# COMPACT_ATOMS: atom_id res chain seq x y z
N SER A 1 5.79 20.81 13.20
CA SER A 1 5.40 20.75 11.79
C SER A 1 5.24 22.17 11.27
N ASP A 2 6.05 22.51 10.27
CA ASP A 2 5.99 23.84 9.66
C ASP A 2 4.80 23.85 8.71
N TYR A 3 3.75 24.55 9.09
CA TYR A 3 2.58 24.74 8.25
C TYR A 3 2.95 25.60 7.04
N ILE A 4 2.70 25.08 5.84
CA ILE A 4 2.76 25.90 4.62
C ILE A 4 1.60 26.90 4.69
N ARG A 5 1.93 28.18 4.86
CA ARG A 5 0.93 29.25 4.84
C ARG A 5 0.77 29.77 3.42
N TYR A 6 -0.39 30.31 3.11
CA TYR A 6 -0.64 30.97 1.83
C TYR A 6 0.45 32.03 1.56
N GLY A 7 1.16 31.89 0.43
CA GLY A 7 2.29 32.77 0.10
C GLY A 7 3.68 32.27 0.56
N CYS A 8 3.81 31.07 1.14
CA CYS A 8 5.11 30.48 1.43
C CYS A 8 5.83 30.06 0.14
N ARG A 9 7.13 30.30 0.11
CA ARG A 9 8.02 29.79 -0.93
C ARG A 9 8.53 28.40 -0.52
N VAL A 10 8.48 27.45 -1.44
CA VAL A 10 9.09 26.12 -1.30
C VAL A 10 10.27 26.05 -2.25
N ASP A 11 11.49 25.84 -1.73
CA ASP A 11 12.69 25.64 -2.52
C ASP A 11 13.04 24.14 -2.49
N ILE A 12 13.19 23.53 -3.66
CA ILE A 12 13.54 22.11 -3.81
C ILE A 12 14.94 22.07 -4.44
N THR A 13 15.89 21.47 -3.72
CA THR A 13 17.25 21.26 -4.20
C THR A 13 17.43 19.77 -4.54
N ALA A 14 17.88 19.49 -5.75
CA ALA A 14 18.27 18.15 -6.18
C ALA A 14 19.76 18.16 -6.50
N ASP A 15 20.51 17.36 -5.78
CA ASP A 15 21.96 17.21 -5.95
C ASP A 15 22.28 15.77 -6.32
N ASN A 16 22.95 15.56 -7.45
CA ASN A 16 23.39 14.25 -7.95
C ASN A 16 24.92 14.12 -7.96
N SER A 17 25.63 14.94 -7.19
CA SER A 17 27.06 14.77 -6.97
C SER A 17 27.35 13.38 -6.39
N PRO A 18 28.55 12.81 -6.67
CA PRO A 18 28.92 11.50 -6.15
C PRO A 18 28.84 11.45 -4.63
N ASP A 19 28.09 10.49 -4.10
CA ASP A 19 27.92 10.24 -2.67
C ASP A 19 28.03 8.73 -2.42
N GLU A 20 28.97 8.31 -1.58
CA GLU A 20 29.19 6.89 -1.27
C GLU A 20 28.02 6.21 -0.52
N SER A 21 27.14 6.98 0.07
CA SER A 21 25.95 6.49 0.76
C SER A 21 24.74 6.25 -0.16
N VAL A 22 24.82 6.74 -1.41
CA VAL A 22 23.71 6.64 -2.38
C VAL A 22 24.10 5.70 -3.52
N TYR A 23 23.43 4.57 -3.62
CA TYR A 23 23.67 3.56 -4.66
C TYR A 23 22.69 3.70 -5.83
N PRO A 24 23.13 3.34 -7.05
CA PRO A 24 24.48 2.92 -7.45
C PRO A 24 25.42 4.11 -7.57
N THR A 25 26.69 3.97 -7.14
CA THR A 25 27.73 4.99 -7.26
C THR A 25 28.38 5.01 -8.63
N MET A 26 28.26 3.91 -9.39
CA MET A 26 28.77 3.76 -10.74
C MET A 26 27.93 2.75 -11.52
N ALA A 27 27.57 3.07 -12.76
CA ALA A 27 26.85 2.18 -13.69
C ALA A 27 27.12 2.60 -15.14
N ASP A 28 26.69 1.77 -16.09
CA ASP A 28 26.81 1.99 -17.53
C ASP A 28 25.61 2.76 -18.13
N PHE A 29 24.92 3.55 -17.30
CA PHE A 29 23.86 4.46 -17.71
C PHE A 29 24.06 5.85 -17.10
N THR A 30 23.42 6.87 -17.67
CA THR A 30 23.57 8.25 -17.24
C THR A 30 22.83 8.51 -15.94
N PHE A 31 23.51 9.16 -14.99
CA PHE A 31 22.91 9.67 -13.75
C PHE A 31 22.41 11.09 -13.99
N TYR A 32 21.12 11.22 -14.25
CA TYR A 32 20.50 12.53 -14.39
C TYR A 32 20.23 13.16 -13.02
N GLY A 33 20.48 14.46 -12.92
CA GLY A 33 20.10 15.27 -11.77
C GLY A 33 18.79 16.03 -12.00
N GLY A 34 18.28 16.65 -10.95
CA GLY A 34 17.08 17.48 -11.00
C GLY A 34 15.79 16.77 -10.61
N VAL A 35 14.70 17.53 -10.62
CA VAL A 35 13.35 17.03 -10.34
C VAL A 35 12.70 16.66 -11.66
N TYR A 36 12.47 15.37 -11.89
CA TYR A 36 11.93 14.83 -13.15
C TYR A 36 10.59 14.12 -12.98
N ARG A 37 10.03 14.12 -11.77
CA ARG A 37 8.69 13.62 -11.45
C ARG A 37 7.85 14.73 -10.85
N ASP A 38 6.54 14.50 -10.78
CA ASP A 38 5.59 15.46 -10.24
C ASP A 38 5.94 15.81 -8.77
N VAL A 39 5.69 17.06 -8.44
CA VAL A 39 5.77 17.58 -7.07
C VAL A 39 4.37 17.95 -6.65
N ASN A 40 3.86 17.26 -5.64
CA ASN A 40 2.50 17.43 -5.16
C ASN A 40 2.51 18.03 -3.76
N LEU A 41 1.63 18.99 -3.50
CA LEU A 41 1.28 19.44 -2.17
C LEU A 41 0.05 18.66 -1.73
N ILE A 42 0.19 17.93 -0.61
CA ILE A 42 -0.89 17.11 -0.07
C ILE A 42 -1.35 17.74 1.24
N GLU A 43 -2.62 18.11 1.33
CA GLU A 43 -3.27 18.53 2.56
C GLU A 43 -3.91 17.31 3.21
N VAL A 44 -3.66 17.12 4.50
CA VAL A 44 -4.13 15.95 5.25
C VAL A 44 -4.68 16.40 6.61
N PRO A 45 -5.63 15.67 7.20
CA PRO A 45 -6.13 15.94 8.55
C PRO A 45 -5.06 15.62 9.61
N ASP A 46 -5.27 16.12 10.82
CA ASP A 46 -4.37 15.82 11.95
C ASP A 46 -4.34 14.33 12.27
N CYS A 47 -5.51 13.73 12.46
CA CYS A 47 -5.66 12.29 12.64
C CYS A 47 -5.78 11.64 11.27
N ARG A 48 -4.79 10.82 10.88
CA ARG A 48 -4.67 10.27 9.53
C ARG A 48 -3.89 8.97 9.48
N PHE A 49 -3.98 8.27 8.37
CA PHE A 49 -2.99 7.24 8.02
C PHE A 49 -1.62 7.89 7.81
N THR A 50 -0.56 7.29 8.39
CA THR A 50 0.78 7.91 8.33
C THR A 50 1.35 7.91 6.93
N MET A 51 1.99 9.00 6.55
CA MET A 51 2.78 9.11 5.32
C MET A 51 4.29 9.06 5.59
N ASN A 52 4.68 8.88 6.86
CA ASN A 52 6.09 8.96 7.30
C ASN A 52 6.80 7.60 7.32
N ASP A 53 6.11 6.51 6.99
CA ASP A 53 6.70 5.18 6.92
C ASP A 53 7.28 4.92 5.53
N TYR A 54 8.49 5.42 5.31
CA TYR A 54 9.22 5.35 4.01
C TYR A 54 8.46 5.95 2.82
N GLY A 55 7.58 6.92 3.05
CA GLY A 55 6.73 7.50 2.02
C GLY A 55 5.64 6.56 1.49
N SER A 56 5.30 5.51 2.25
CA SER A 56 4.17 4.62 1.99
C SER A 56 2.88 5.19 2.57
N ASP A 57 1.75 4.58 2.19
CA ASP A 57 0.43 4.93 2.75
C ASP A 57 0.25 4.47 4.21
N GLY A 58 1.30 3.89 4.83
CA GLY A 58 1.25 3.38 6.20
C GLY A 58 0.31 2.19 6.41
N ILE A 59 -0.22 1.62 5.35
CA ILE A 59 -1.18 0.51 5.39
C ILE A 59 -0.60 -0.69 4.65
N TYR A 60 -0.51 -1.82 5.35
CA TYR A 60 0.03 -3.07 4.83
C TYR A 60 -1.05 -4.13 4.81
N ILE A 61 -1.36 -4.63 3.64
CA ILE A 61 -2.38 -5.66 3.41
C ILE A 61 -1.70 -6.94 2.95
N THR A 62 -1.84 -8.00 3.74
CA THR A 62 -1.24 -9.30 3.45
C THR A 62 -2.33 -10.34 3.31
N PRO A 63 -2.58 -10.89 2.11
CA PRO A 63 -3.47 -12.02 1.94
C PRO A 63 -2.88 -13.27 2.59
N ARG A 64 -3.74 -14.03 3.28
CA ARG A 64 -3.36 -15.28 3.93
C ARG A 64 -4.41 -16.35 3.68
N ARG A 65 -3.95 -17.55 3.38
CA ARG A 65 -4.81 -18.72 3.36
C ARG A 65 -5.06 -19.20 4.79
N VAL A 66 -6.30 -19.52 5.11
CA VAL A 66 -6.73 -19.99 6.42
C VAL A 66 -7.46 -21.32 6.25
N GLY A 67 -6.85 -22.40 6.72
CA GLY A 67 -7.36 -23.76 6.48
C GLY A 67 -7.25 -24.18 5.02
N GLU A 68 -8.17 -25.05 4.59
CA GLU A 68 -8.14 -25.62 3.22
C GLU A 68 -8.71 -24.64 2.18
N ASP A 69 -9.82 -23.97 2.48
CA ASP A 69 -10.55 -23.15 1.52
C ASP A 69 -10.74 -21.68 1.94
N GLY A 70 -10.39 -21.34 3.18
CA GLY A 70 -10.55 -19.98 3.71
C GLY A 70 -9.43 -19.03 3.32
N TRP A 71 -9.78 -17.75 3.19
CA TRP A 71 -8.84 -16.66 3.02
C TRP A 71 -9.15 -15.52 3.97
N GLU A 72 -8.12 -14.80 4.38
CA GLU A 72 -8.26 -13.54 5.11
C GLU A 72 -7.26 -12.51 4.58
N LEU A 73 -7.60 -11.25 4.68
CA LEU A 73 -6.65 -10.15 4.58
C LEU A 73 -6.22 -9.74 5.98
N SER A 74 -4.94 -9.88 6.27
CA SER A 74 -4.32 -9.32 7.47
C SER A 74 -3.91 -7.89 7.17
N ILE A 75 -4.46 -6.93 7.90
CA ILE A 75 -4.23 -5.50 7.71
C ILE A 75 -3.44 -4.98 8.90
N LYS A 76 -2.35 -4.26 8.62
CA LYS A 76 -1.64 -3.43 9.59
C LYS A 76 -1.71 -1.99 9.10
N ALA A 77 -2.23 -1.09 9.91
CA ALA A 77 -2.29 0.34 9.60
C ALA A 77 -1.56 1.15 10.68
N LEU A 78 -0.82 2.15 10.25
CA LEU A 78 -0.11 3.10 11.09
C LEU A 78 -0.87 4.43 11.07
N ILE A 79 -1.10 5.01 12.25
CA ILE A 79 -1.93 6.21 12.41
C ILE A 79 -1.12 7.31 13.09
N ASP A 80 -1.09 8.47 12.48
CA ASP A 80 -0.57 9.69 13.09
C ASP A 80 -1.68 10.34 13.93
N ASN A 81 -1.32 10.79 15.13
CA ASN A 81 -2.22 11.50 16.05
C ASN A 81 -3.51 10.75 16.37
N ALA A 82 -3.41 9.43 16.55
CA ALA A 82 -4.55 8.59 16.91
C ALA A 82 -5.22 9.09 18.20
N ASP A 83 -6.53 9.22 18.19
CA ASP A 83 -7.34 9.65 19.33
C ASP A 83 -8.53 8.70 19.58
N CYS A 84 -9.26 8.89 20.67
CA CYS A 84 -10.37 8.03 21.05
C CYS A 84 -11.73 8.45 20.46
N SER A 85 -11.81 9.57 19.76
CA SER A 85 -13.04 10.05 19.11
C SER A 85 -13.24 9.45 17.72
N HIS A 86 -12.18 8.91 17.12
CA HIS A 86 -12.21 8.29 15.82
C HIS A 86 -12.10 6.77 15.87
N LYS A 87 -12.54 6.12 14.80
CA LYS A 87 -12.38 4.69 14.53
C LYS A 87 -11.86 4.48 13.11
N ALA A 88 -11.28 3.31 12.88
CA ALA A 88 -10.89 2.90 11.54
C ALA A 88 -11.87 1.84 11.00
N ARG A 89 -12.27 1.97 9.74
CA ARG A 89 -13.05 0.99 8.99
C ARG A 89 -12.23 0.48 7.82
N PHE A 90 -12.25 -0.83 7.63
CA PHE A 90 -11.61 -1.48 6.49
C PHE A 90 -12.68 -2.28 5.75
N THR A 91 -12.89 -1.97 4.49
CA THR A 91 -13.94 -2.58 3.65
C THR A 91 -13.32 -3.22 2.43
N LEU A 92 -13.57 -4.51 2.22
CA LEU A 92 -13.18 -5.24 1.02
C LEU A 92 -14.24 -5.06 -0.05
N ILE A 93 -13.84 -4.59 -1.20
CA ILE A 93 -14.71 -4.31 -2.35
C ILE A 93 -14.21 -5.13 -3.54
N ASP A 94 -15.13 -5.82 -4.22
CA ASP A 94 -14.82 -6.60 -5.42
C ASP A 94 -14.62 -5.70 -6.66
N ALA A 95 -14.27 -6.33 -7.80
CA ALA A 95 -14.03 -5.61 -9.05
C ALA A 95 -15.29 -4.94 -9.62
N ASP A 96 -16.48 -5.40 -9.22
CA ASP A 96 -17.78 -4.86 -9.64
C ASP A 96 -18.27 -3.74 -8.71
N GLY A 97 -17.53 -3.45 -7.64
CA GLY A 97 -17.84 -2.40 -6.67
C GLY A 97 -18.72 -2.88 -5.50
N ASN A 98 -18.94 -4.19 -5.34
CA ASN A 98 -19.75 -4.71 -4.25
C ASN A 98 -18.87 -4.93 -3.00
N GLU A 99 -19.40 -4.54 -1.84
CA GLU A 99 -18.80 -4.84 -0.55
C GLU A 99 -18.90 -6.34 -0.25
N LYS A 100 -17.76 -6.94 0.09
CA LYS A 100 -17.64 -8.37 0.40
C LYS A 100 -17.46 -8.62 1.89
N ALA A 101 -16.75 -7.74 2.58
CA ALA A 101 -16.52 -7.82 4.01
C ALA A 101 -16.15 -6.44 4.55
N SER A 102 -16.45 -6.19 5.83
CA SER A 102 -16.04 -4.98 6.51
C SER A 102 -15.67 -5.27 7.97
N THR A 103 -14.76 -4.49 8.52
CA THR A 103 -14.41 -4.54 9.95
C THR A 103 -14.09 -3.14 10.46
N ILE A 104 -14.39 -2.92 11.75
CA ILE A 104 -14.13 -1.65 12.44
C ILE A 104 -13.18 -1.94 13.60
N ALA A 105 -12.21 -1.06 13.78
CA ALA A 105 -11.25 -1.12 14.88
C ALA A 105 -11.19 0.23 15.62
N ASP A 106 -10.92 0.17 16.92
CA ASP A 106 -10.59 1.36 17.69
C ASP A 106 -9.28 1.97 17.21
N LEU A 107 -9.24 3.29 17.15
CA LEU A 107 -8.06 3.99 16.63
C LEU A 107 -6.92 3.92 17.65
N ARG A 108 -5.77 3.50 17.17
CA ARG A 108 -4.50 3.41 17.91
C ARG A 108 -3.36 3.72 16.96
N PRO A 109 -2.15 4.11 17.46
CA PRO A 109 -1.01 4.37 16.59
C PRO A 109 -0.64 3.23 15.65
N ILE A 110 -0.95 1.98 16.05
CA ILE A 110 -0.82 0.78 15.21
C ILE A 110 -2.12 -0.01 15.35
N ILE A 111 -2.79 -0.24 14.24
CA ILE A 111 -3.98 -1.08 14.15
C ILE A 111 -3.60 -2.40 13.48
N SER A 112 -4.13 -3.49 14.02
CA SER A 112 -4.12 -4.81 13.37
C SER A 112 -5.56 -5.27 13.22
N ALA A 113 -5.97 -5.51 11.98
CA ALA A 113 -7.32 -5.96 11.65
C ALA A 113 -7.27 -7.16 10.70
N LYS A 114 -8.38 -7.88 10.60
CA LYS A 114 -8.55 -9.03 9.72
C LYS A 114 -9.88 -8.93 9.00
N LEU A 115 -9.85 -9.20 7.71
CA LEU A 115 -11.04 -9.30 6.86
C LEU A 115 -11.12 -10.72 6.31
N PRO A 116 -12.12 -11.52 6.69
CA PRO A 116 -12.37 -12.81 6.05
C PRO A 116 -12.82 -12.59 4.62
N VAL A 117 -12.45 -13.51 3.73
CA VAL A 117 -12.85 -13.46 2.33
C VAL A 117 -13.54 -14.78 1.99
N GLU A 118 -14.85 -14.70 1.74
CA GLU A 118 -15.66 -15.81 1.28
C GLU A 118 -15.60 -15.89 -0.24
N ASP A 119 -15.55 -17.10 -0.80
CA ASP A 119 -15.52 -17.38 -2.24
C ASP A 119 -14.49 -16.50 -2.99
N PRO A 120 -13.20 -16.59 -2.65
CA PRO A 120 -12.18 -15.67 -3.15
C PRO A 120 -11.89 -15.91 -4.63
N VAL A 121 -11.82 -14.82 -5.40
CA VAL A 121 -11.25 -14.83 -6.73
C VAL A 121 -9.74 -14.56 -6.61
N LEU A 122 -8.92 -15.56 -6.94
CA LEU A 122 -7.47 -15.45 -6.79
C LEU A 122 -6.84 -14.67 -7.95
N TRP A 123 -5.90 -13.80 -7.60
CA TRP A 123 -5.01 -13.20 -8.58
C TRP A 123 -4.01 -14.26 -9.07
N ASN A 124 -3.99 -14.52 -10.38
CA ASN A 124 -3.13 -15.52 -10.98
C ASN A 124 -2.30 -14.93 -12.15
N GLY A 125 -1.66 -13.79 -11.89
CA GLY A 125 -0.83 -13.11 -12.88
C GLY A 125 -1.61 -12.76 -14.14
N ARG A 126 -1.04 -13.05 -15.31
CA ARG A 126 -1.68 -12.78 -16.61
C ARG A 126 -2.89 -13.65 -16.90
N LYS A 127 -3.00 -14.81 -16.27
CA LYS A 127 -4.15 -15.73 -16.47
C LYS A 127 -5.43 -15.15 -15.85
N ASN A 128 -5.32 -14.57 -14.67
CA ASN A 128 -6.40 -13.90 -13.97
C ASN A 128 -5.86 -12.73 -13.13
N PRO A 129 -5.82 -11.49 -13.66
CA PRO A 129 -5.30 -10.33 -12.97
C PRO A 129 -6.31 -9.69 -12.00
N TYR A 130 -7.19 -10.47 -11.41
CA TYR A 130 -8.27 -9.98 -10.56
C TYR A 130 -7.73 -9.26 -9.32
N LEU A 131 -8.25 -8.07 -9.06
CA LEU A 131 -7.89 -7.27 -7.90
C LEU A 131 -9.14 -6.82 -7.16
N TYR A 132 -9.06 -6.90 -5.84
CA TYR A 132 -9.96 -6.25 -4.91
C TYR A 132 -9.45 -4.85 -4.58
N THR A 133 -10.34 -4.01 -4.07
CA THR A 133 -10.00 -2.77 -3.41
C THR A 133 -10.27 -2.92 -1.91
N VAL A 134 -9.31 -2.57 -1.07
CA VAL A 134 -9.54 -2.39 0.36
C VAL A 134 -9.66 -0.90 0.60
N ARG A 135 -10.86 -0.45 0.93
CA ARG A 135 -11.12 0.92 1.38
C ARG A 135 -10.80 1.01 2.85
N CYS A 136 -9.89 1.90 3.19
CA CYS A 136 -9.43 2.18 4.54
C CYS A 136 -9.90 3.59 4.89
N GLU A 137 -10.71 3.72 5.94
CA GLU A 137 -11.32 4.98 6.35
C GLU A 137 -11.03 5.24 7.82
N ILE A 138 -10.77 6.50 8.18
CA ILE A 138 -10.85 7.01 9.53
C ILE A 138 -12.10 7.88 9.60
N PHE A 139 -12.94 7.66 10.61
CA PHE A 139 -14.20 8.37 10.77
C PHE A 139 -14.46 8.75 12.24
N ASP A 140 -15.14 9.86 12.45
CA ASP A 140 -15.61 10.27 13.77
C ASP A 140 -16.66 9.28 14.26
N SER A 141 -16.47 8.73 15.48
CA SER A 141 -17.31 7.68 16.03
C SER A 141 -18.71 8.14 16.43
N THR A 142 -18.95 9.46 16.49
CA THR A 142 -20.23 10.07 16.87
C THR A 142 -21.03 10.52 15.67
N THR A 143 -20.37 11.18 14.72
CA THR A 143 -21.03 11.73 13.52
C THR A 143 -21.00 10.80 12.32
N GLU A 144 -20.14 9.75 12.37
CA GLU A 144 -19.81 8.84 11.25
C GLU A 144 -19.21 9.56 10.02
N GLU A 145 -18.79 10.81 10.17
CA GLU A 145 -18.13 11.56 9.12
C GLU A 145 -16.72 11.00 8.86
N VAL A 146 -16.42 10.66 7.61
CA VAL A 146 -15.09 10.18 7.19
C VAL A 146 -14.15 11.38 7.12
N THR A 147 -13.08 11.31 7.91
CA THR A 147 -12.06 12.37 8.00
C THR A 147 -10.83 12.08 7.15
N ASP A 148 -10.49 10.80 6.96
CA ASP A 148 -9.39 10.38 6.09
C ASP A 148 -9.73 9.06 5.40
N ASN A 149 -9.29 8.88 4.15
CA ASN A 149 -9.52 7.63 3.42
C ASN A 149 -8.43 7.33 2.40
N ILE A 150 -8.15 6.04 2.23
CA ILE A 150 -7.20 5.51 1.24
C ILE A 150 -7.78 4.22 0.66
N ASP A 151 -7.82 4.12 -0.68
CA ASP A 151 -8.21 2.91 -1.39
C ASP A 151 -6.96 2.16 -1.88
N ILE A 152 -6.75 0.91 -1.43
CA ILE A 152 -5.60 0.09 -1.78
C ILE A 152 -6.05 -1.11 -2.61
N ARG A 153 -5.49 -1.26 -3.80
CA ARG A 153 -5.73 -2.43 -4.65
C ARG A 153 -4.87 -3.61 -4.22
N THR A 154 -5.49 -4.76 -4.04
CA THR A 154 -4.81 -5.98 -3.61
C THR A 154 -5.32 -7.21 -4.35
N GLY A 155 -4.41 -8.16 -4.64
CA GLY A 155 -4.77 -9.46 -5.21
C GLY A 155 -4.60 -10.56 -4.17
N LEU A 156 -5.60 -11.41 -4.02
CA LEU A 156 -5.52 -12.59 -3.17
C LEU A 156 -4.64 -13.64 -3.84
N ARG A 157 -3.49 -13.92 -3.23
CA ARG A 157 -2.53 -14.90 -3.74
C ARG A 157 -1.66 -15.44 -2.63
N GLU A 158 -1.21 -16.65 -2.80
CA GLU A 158 -0.08 -17.22 -2.07
C GLU A 158 1.04 -17.59 -3.05
N TYR A 159 2.27 -17.54 -2.59
CA TYR A 159 3.39 -18.03 -3.37
C TYR A 159 4.44 -18.69 -2.47
N HIS A 160 5.15 -19.62 -3.03
CA HIS A 160 6.34 -20.17 -2.39
C HIS A 160 7.43 -20.48 -3.43
N ILE A 161 8.64 -20.59 -2.95
CA ILE A 161 9.81 -20.94 -3.75
C ILE A 161 10.38 -22.27 -3.23
N ASP A 162 10.42 -23.25 -4.12
CA ASP A 162 11.07 -24.51 -3.86
C ASP A 162 12.47 -24.50 -4.50
N SER A 163 13.51 -24.89 -3.74
CA SER A 163 14.91 -24.83 -4.20
C SER A 163 15.20 -25.73 -5.40
N HIS A 164 14.39 -26.76 -5.65
CA HIS A 164 14.56 -27.71 -6.75
C HIS A 164 13.52 -27.56 -7.85
N LYS A 165 12.33 -27.07 -7.51
CA LYS A 165 11.19 -27.00 -8.44
C LYS A 165 10.89 -25.59 -8.91
N GLY A 166 11.42 -24.55 -8.21
CA GLY A 166 11.25 -23.16 -8.59
C GLY A 166 10.06 -22.47 -7.94
N PHE A 167 9.41 -21.56 -8.66
CA PHE A 167 8.38 -20.68 -8.16
C PHE A 167 6.98 -21.27 -8.36
N PHE A 168 6.17 -21.19 -7.30
CA PHE A 168 4.76 -21.59 -7.30
C PHE A 168 3.87 -20.40 -6.95
N LEU A 169 2.78 -20.23 -7.69
CA LEU A 169 1.73 -19.26 -7.42
C LEU A 169 0.40 -20.01 -7.28
N ASN A 170 -0.29 -19.83 -6.16
CA ASN A 170 -1.54 -20.51 -5.83
C ASN A 170 -1.49 -22.04 -6.02
N GLY A 171 -0.33 -22.63 -5.66
CA GLY A 171 -0.08 -24.06 -5.81
C GLY A 171 0.35 -24.52 -7.22
N GLU A 172 0.26 -23.67 -8.25
CA GLU A 172 0.74 -23.98 -9.61
C GLU A 172 2.21 -23.61 -9.79
N HIS A 173 2.99 -24.53 -10.37
CA HIS A 173 4.36 -24.22 -10.80
C HIS A 173 4.35 -23.25 -11.99
N ILE A 174 5.08 -22.12 -11.84
CA ILE A 174 5.17 -21.10 -12.88
C ILE A 174 6.63 -20.86 -13.23
N LYS A 175 6.95 -20.91 -14.53
CA LYS A 175 8.23 -20.45 -15.02
C LYS A 175 8.22 -18.93 -15.11
N LEU A 176 9.04 -18.27 -14.26
CA LEU A 176 9.22 -16.83 -14.33
C LEU A 176 10.02 -16.48 -15.58
N GLN A 177 9.54 -15.48 -16.31
CA GLN A 177 10.21 -14.92 -17.47
C GLN A 177 10.45 -13.45 -17.21
N GLY A 178 11.68 -13.01 -17.41
CA GLY A 178 12.09 -11.64 -17.19
C GLY A 178 12.99 -11.15 -18.30
N VAL A 179 13.10 -9.83 -18.39
CA VAL A 179 14.03 -9.12 -19.28
C VAL A 179 14.72 -8.04 -18.48
N SER A 180 15.97 -7.77 -18.81
CA SER A 180 16.67 -6.59 -18.33
C SER A 180 16.36 -5.41 -19.26
N ARG A 181 15.95 -4.29 -18.67
CA ARG A 181 15.68 -3.06 -19.41
C ARG A 181 16.36 -1.90 -18.71
N HIS A 182 17.19 -1.18 -19.44
CA HIS A 182 17.65 0.14 -19.06
C HIS A 182 16.67 1.18 -19.59
N GLN A 183 16.40 2.20 -18.81
CA GLN A 183 15.54 3.29 -19.22
C GLN A 183 16.31 4.59 -18.99
N ASP A 184 16.75 5.21 -20.08
CA ASP A 184 17.49 6.47 -20.02
C ASP A 184 16.58 7.70 -20.00
N ARG A 185 15.27 7.53 -20.23
CA ARG A 185 14.32 8.64 -20.20
C ARG A 185 12.87 8.18 -20.17
#